data_050ecb06609ac25909bf5889f9d31fa6
#
_entry.id   050ecb06609ac25909bf5889f9d31fa6
#
_cell.length_a   1.000
_cell.length_b   1.000
_cell.length_c   1.000
_cell.angle_alpha   90.00
_cell.angle_beta   90.00
_cell.angle_gamma   90.00
#
_symmetry.space_group_name_H-M   'P 1'
#
loop_
_entity.id
_entity.type
_entity.pdbx_description
1 polymer ?
#
loop_
_entity_poly.entity_id
_entity_poly.type
_entity_poly.pdbx_seq_one_letter_code
_entity_poly.pdbx_strand_id
1 'polypeptide(L)'
;MKIVLYCQNLVGVGHYLRSLEICQALKGHEVFFVTGGPPIDMPPPNHVREVRLPGLTMDFGFKNLISTDTNLSVDQVKKVRQGRLIDLFEEEAPVVFIVELFPFGRSAFNFELEPVFKGVRNGDFSTSHVVCSLRDILVEKRDPVAYEQRVVGVLNSYFNALLVHSDPSLIKLQETFSRVDDIAVPIVYTGFITPKPTPDARSRLRKELGLHNNDKLVVASSGGGKVGFRLLETVAQAFRLMEKEGPIHLIVFTGPFIKDEAFERLQALSIDRMQVFRFTPDFVSYLAAADLSVSMAGYNTCMNILATGVQALVWPYTRNREQGLRADLLSRMEALTVIKENDLQPVRLAALMDRALAGRSKPGLRIDLDGAENTANWLQSWVETPGRS
;
A
#
# COMPACT_ATOMS: atom_id res chain seq x y z
N MET A 1 13.78 15.09 16.00
CA MET A 1 13.74 13.86 16.83
C MET A 1 14.15 12.66 15.99
N LYS A 2 14.61 11.57 16.65
CA LYS A 2 14.87 10.28 16.00
C LYS A 2 13.63 9.40 16.05
N ILE A 3 13.27 8.83 14.91
CA ILE A 3 12.06 8.00 14.73
C ILE A 3 12.47 6.68 14.09
N VAL A 4 12.05 5.56 14.66
CA VAL A 4 12.13 4.26 14.01
C VAL A 4 10.77 3.92 13.42
N LEU A 5 10.71 3.63 12.12
CA LEU A 5 9.52 3.09 11.45
C LEU A 5 9.81 1.65 11.01
N TYR A 6 9.11 0.71 11.62
CA TYR A 6 9.25 -0.72 11.34
C TYR A 6 8.17 -1.19 10.37
N CYS A 7 8.59 -1.72 9.22
CA CYS A 7 7.71 -2.26 8.18
C CYS A 7 8.26 -3.55 7.60
N GLN A 8 7.47 -4.61 7.58
CA GLN A 8 7.84 -5.89 6.97
C GLN A 8 7.03 -6.18 5.71
N ASN A 9 7.68 -6.06 4.56
CA ASN A 9 7.10 -6.33 3.25
C ASN A 9 7.29 -7.81 2.85
N LEU A 10 6.37 -8.69 3.25
CA LEU A 10 6.50 -10.15 3.03
C LEU A 10 6.07 -10.60 1.63
N VAL A 11 5.01 -10.01 1.08
CA VAL A 11 4.27 -10.57 -0.06
C VAL A 11 3.99 -9.57 -1.16
N GLY A 12 4.15 -8.29 -0.89
CA GLY A 12 3.86 -7.23 -1.83
C GLY A 12 4.49 -5.91 -1.45
N VAL A 13 4.56 -4.98 -2.40
CA VAL A 13 5.18 -3.67 -2.22
C VAL A 13 4.31 -2.67 -1.46
N GLY A 14 3.00 -2.95 -1.29
CA GLY A 14 2.03 -1.97 -0.81
C GLY A 14 2.30 -1.43 0.60
N HIS A 15 2.74 -2.28 1.53
CA HIS A 15 3.10 -1.87 2.89
C HIS A 15 4.37 -1.01 2.89
N TYR A 16 5.36 -1.38 2.08
CA TYR A 16 6.60 -0.63 1.92
C TYR A 16 6.32 0.77 1.37
N LEU A 17 5.58 0.88 0.25
CA LEU A 17 5.28 2.15 -0.40
C LEU A 17 4.52 3.09 0.55
N ARG A 18 3.49 2.59 1.25
CA ARG A 18 2.75 3.41 2.21
C ARG A 18 3.64 3.88 3.38
N SER A 19 4.49 3.01 3.91
CA SER A 19 5.44 3.39 4.96
C SER A 19 6.47 4.39 4.47
N LEU A 20 6.90 4.28 3.21
CA LEU A 20 7.81 5.23 2.59
C LEU A 20 7.17 6.62 2.44
N GLU A 21 5.87 6.72 2.11
CA GLU A 21 5.15 8.00 2.10
C GLU A 21 5.13 8.64 3.50
N ILE A 22 4.92 7.86 4.57
CA ILE A 22 5.04 8.38 5.94
C ILE A 22 6.45 8.88 6.20
N CYS A 23 7.48 8.09 5.82
CA CYS A 23 8.87 8.51 5.96
C CYS A 23 9.16 9.82 5.21
N GLN A 24 8.62 9.99 3.99
CA GLN A 24 8.77 11.21 3.20
C GLN A 24 8.13 12.43 3.88
N ALA A 25 6.99 12.24 4.54
CA ALA A 25 6.31 13.33 5.25
C ALA A 25 7.04 13.75 6.55
N LEU A 26 7.86 12.87 7.15
CA LEU A 26 8.63 13.13 8.38
C LEU A 26 9.89 13.97 8.11
N LYS A 27 9.80 14.98 7.22
CA LYS A 27 10.88 15.91 6.94
C LYS A 27 11.28 16.67 8.19
N GLY A 28 12.59 16.88 8.38
CA GLY A 28 13.12 17.56 9.59
C GLY A 28 13.35 16.61 10.76
N HIS A 29 13.06 15.33 10.60
CA HIS A 29 13.38 14.28 11.57
C HIS A 29 14.40 13.30 11.00
N GLU A 30 15.16 12.63 11.86
CA GLU A 30 16.03 11.53 11.49
C GLU A 30 15.21 10.24 11.57
N VAL A 31 14.97 9.60 10.41
CA VAL A 31 14.10 8.44 10.32
C VAL A 31 14.90 7.19 10.00
N PHE A 32 14.78 6.18 10.84
CA PHE A 32 15.33 4.84 10.62
C PHE A 32 14.20 3.95 10.09
N PHE A 33 14.23 3.65 8.80
CA PHE A 33 13.23 2.81 8.15
C PHE A 33 13.67 1.35 8.19
N VAL A 34 13.14 0.58 9.14
CA VAL A 34 13.48 -0.83 9.35
C VAL A 34 12.67 -1.71 8.42
N THR A 35 13.37 -2.40 7.51
CA THR A 35 12.80 -3.33 6.52
C THR A 35 13.42 -4.72 6.65
N GLY A 36 12.87 -5.74 5.99
CA GLY A 36 13.42 -7.10 6.10
C GLY A 36 12.73 -8.14 5.23
N GLY A 37 12.01 -7.68 4.20
CA GLY A 37 11.46 -8.51 3.14
C GLY A 37 12.34 -8.54 1.88
N PRO A 38 11.81 -9.02 0.74
CA PRO A 38 12.49 -8.95 -0.55
C PRO A 38 12.89 -7.50 -0.89
N PRO A 39 14.04 -7.29 -1.55
CA PRO A 39 14.48 -5.95 -1.96
C PRO A 39 13.46 -5.30 -2.90
N ILE A 40 13.27 -4.00 -2.72
CA ILE A 40 12.46 -3.16 -3.59
C ILE A 40 13.40 -2.08 -4.14
N ASP A 41 13.46 -1.95 -5.45
CA ASP A 41 14.28 -0.94 -6.12
C ASP A 41 13.58 0.42 -6.07
N MET A 42 13.56 1.00 -4.88
CA MET A 42 13.04 2.32 -4.59
C MET A 42 13.78 2.87 -3.36
N PRO A 43 14.80 3.70 -3.56
CA PRO A 43 15.57 4.26 -2.44
C PRO A 43 14.69 5.21 -1.62
N PRO A 44 14.86 5.19 -0.29
CA PRO A 44 14.20 6.15 0.57
C PRO A 44 14.76 7.58 0.35
N PRO A 45 14.05 8.63 0.81
CA PRO A 45 14.55 10.01 0.78
C PRO A 45 15.85 10.19 1.58
N ASN A 46 16.62 11.24 1.26
CA ASN A 46 17.95 11.49 1.87
C ASN A 46 17.94 11.62 3.40
N HIS A 47 16.84 12.03 4.02
CA HIS A 47 16.70 12.15 5.48
C HIS A 47 16.28 10.84 6.15
N VAL A 48 16.11 9.77 5.38
CA VAL A 48 15.67 8.44 5.84
C VAL A 48 16.82 7.45 5.66
N ARG A 49 17.25 6.84 6.75
CA ARG A 49 18.22 5.75 6.74
C ARG A 49 17.51 4.40 6.74
N GLU A 50 17.64 3.65 5.64
CA GLU A 50 17.13 2.28 5.64
C GLU A 50 18.00 1.36 6.49
N VAL A 51 17.37 0.69 7.45
CA VAL A 51 17.99 -0.37 8.27
C VAL A 51 17.44 -1.71 7.82
N ARG A 52 18.22 -2.42 7.01
CA ARG A 52 17.76 -3.67 6.42
C ARG A 52 18.11 -4.85 7.30
N LEU A 53 17.10 -5.51 7.85
CA LEU A 53 17.25 -6.75 8.59
C LEU A 53 17.41 -7.93 7.60
N PRO A 54 18.07 -9.03 8.00
CA PRO A 54 18.13 -10.24 7.18
C PRO A 54 16.76 -10.70 6.72
N GLY A 55 16.64 -11.05 5.44
CA GLY A 55 15.37 -11.24 4.78
C GLY A 55 14.59 -12.46 5.28
N LEU A 56 13.32 -12.24 5.61
CA LEU A 56 12.32 -13.29 5.83
C LEU A 56 11.15 -13.09 4.87
N THR A 57 10.60 -14.17 4.36
CA THR A 57 9.39 -14.21 3.55
C THR A 57 8.43 -15.27 4.08
N MET A 58 7.24 -15.39 3.48
CA MET A 58 6.27 -16.42 3.84
C MET A 58 6.21 -17.51 2.76
N ASP A 59 5.96 -18.74 3.19
CA ASP A 59 5.63 -19.84 2.28
C ASP A 59 4.35 -19.56 1.48
N PHE A 60 4.07 -20.37 0.45
CA PHE A 60 2.88 -20.24 -0.39
C PHE A 60 1.56 -20.37 0.40
N GLY A 61 1.59 -21.02 1.56
CA GLY A 61 0.45 -21.19 2.45
C GLY A 61 0.28 -20.09 3.48
N PHE A 62 1.18 -19.13 3.53
CA PHE A 62 1.23 -18.06 4.56
C PHE A 62 1.27 -18.60 5.99
N LYS A 63 1.88 -19.78 6.19
CA LYS A 63 1.94 -20.45 7.49
C LYS A 63 3.30 -20.32 8.15
N ASN A 64 4.38 -20.40 7.38
CA ASN A 64 5.73 -20.46 7.90
C ASN A 64 6.60 -19.35 7.32
N LEU A 65 7.51 -18.82 8.16
CA LEU A 65 8.58 -17.96 7.71
C LEU A 65 9.64 -18.79 7.00
N ILE A 66 10.21 -18.23 5.94
CA ILE A 66 11.31 -18.79 5.16
C ILE A 66 12.44 -17.75 5.12
N SER A 67 13.68 -18.18 5.35
CA SER A 67 14.85 -17.34 5.13
C SER A 67 15.03 -17.04 3.64
N THR A 68 15.32 -15.80 3.29
CA THR A 68 15.75 -15.46 1.91
C THR A 68 17.24 -15.74 1.68
N ASP A 69 18.02 -15.95 2.75
CA ASP A 69 19.40 -16.42 2.71
C ASP A 69 19.42 -17.95 2.88
N THR A 70 19.87 -18.65 1.86
CA THR A 70 19.91 -20.12 1.85
C THR A 70 20.96 -20.70 2.80
N ASN A 71 21.92 -19.88 3.27
CA ASN A 71 22.97 -20.31 4.18
C ASN A 71 22.57 -20.21 5.66
N LEU A 72 21.44 -19.55 5.96
CA LEU A 72 21.00 -19.33 7.33
C LEU A 72 19.65 -20.01 7.58
N SER A 73 19.56 -20.75 8.67
CA SER A 73 18.28 -21.25 9.14
C SER A 73 17.37 -20.09 9.60
N VAL A 74 16.06 -20.31 9.58
CA VAL A 74 15.09 -19.31 10.05
C VAL A 74 15.38 -18.85 11.47
N ASP A 75 15.80 -19.77 12.36
CA ASP A 75 16.08 -19.44 13.76
C ASP A 75 17.38 -18.63 13.91
N GLN A 76 18.39 -18.88 13.07
CA GLN A 76 19.57 -18.01 13.02
C GLN A 76 19.22 -16.60 12.53
N VAL A 77 18.41 -16.51 11.46
CA VAL A 77 17.92 -15.22 10.96
C VAL A 77 17.13 -14.47 12.03
N LYS A 78 16.23 -15.14 12.74
CA LYS A 78 15.47 -14.52 13.84
C LYS A 78 16.36 -13.94 14.92
N LYS A 79 17.39 -14.68 15.35
CA LYS A 79 18.34 -14.19 16.38
C LYS A 79 19.10 -12.96 15.92
N VAL A 80 19.60 -12.97 14.67
CA VAL A 80 20.33 -11.82 14.10
C VAL A 80 19.41 -10.61 13.96
N ARG A 81 18.18 -10.80 13.51
CA ARG A 81 17.20 -9.73 13.37
C ARG A 81 16.85 -9.09 14.71
N GLN A 82 16.56 -9.94 15.72
CA GLN A 82 16.26 -9.49 17.07
C GLN A 82 17.42 -8.67 17.65
N GLY A 83 18.67 -9.17 17.56
CA GLY A 83 19.85 -8.46 18.03
C GLY A 83 20.00 -7.10 17.34
N ARG A 84 19.97 -7.06 16.00
CA ARG A 84 20.10 -5.81 15.24
C ARG A 84 19.01 -4.78 15.57
N LEU A 85 17.80 -5.24 15.87
CA LEU A 85 16.72 -4.33 16.24
C LEU A 85 16.96 -3.76 17.65
N ILE A 86 17.44 -4.55 18.60
CA ILE A 86 17.82 -4.09 19.94
C ILE A 86 18.99 -3.12 19.86
N ASP A 87 20.07 -3.49 19.15
CA ASP A 87 21.25 -2.64 18.94
C ASP A 87 20.86 -1.26 18.38
N LEU A 88 19.93 -1.23 17.41
CA LEU A 88 19.41 0.03 16.85
C LEU A 88 18.79 0.93 17.93
N PHE A 89 18.03 0.36 18.88
CA PHE A 89 17.39 1.14 19.94
C PHE A 89 18.40 1.63 20.98
N GLU A 90 19.44 0.83 21.28
CA GLU A 90 20.52 1.20 22.18
C GLU A 90 21.42 2.30 21.58
N GLU A 91 21.79 2.16 20.30
CA GLU A 91 22.71 3.08 19.63
C GLU A 91 22.04 4.41 19.27
N GLU A 92 20.82 4.37 18.73
CA GLU A 92 20.19 5.55 18.19
C GLU A 92 19.22 6.24 19.17
N ALA A 93 18.80 5.56 20.22
CA ALA A 93 17.90 6.11 21.25
C ALA A 93 16.68 6.87 20.66
N PRO A 94 15.85 6.20 19.82
CA PRO A 94 14.74 6.84 19.15
C PRO A 94 13.66 7.28 20.16
N VAL A 95 13.06 8.46 19.94
CA VAL A 95 11.95 8.95 20.77
C VAL A 95 10.63 8.30 20.40
N VAL A 96 10.43 8.02 19.10
CA VAL A 96 9.19 7.43 18.55
C VAL A 96 9.48 6.11 17.86
N PHE A 97 8.68 5.11 18.15
CA PHE A 97 8.65 3.83 17.46
C PHE A 97 7.32 3.61 16.76
N ILE A 98 7.30 3.69 15.44
CA ILE A 98 6.12 3.44 14.60
C ILE A 98 6.19 1.99 14.10
N VAL A 99 5.15 1.20 14.36
CA VAL A 99 5.08 -0.21 13.94
C VAL A 99 3.94 -0.41 12.96
N GLU A 100 4.28 -0.76 11.71
CA GLU A 100 3.29 -0.97 10.67
C GLU A 100 2.54 -2.28 10.87
N LEU A 101 1.20 -2.18 10.93
CA LEU A 101 0.22 -3.26 10.96
C LEU A 101 0.22 -4.13 12.24
N PHE A 102 1.27 -4.19 13.02
CA PHE A 102 1.27 -4.97 14.27
C PHE A 102 0.56 -4.18 15.39
N PRO A 103 -0.33 -4.82 16.18
CA PRO A 103 -0.60 -6.25 16.32
C PRO A 103 -1.75 -6.81 15.44
N PHE A 104 -2.37 -6.02 14.59
CA PHE A 104 -3.46 -6.45 13.69
C PHE A 104 -2.99 -7.46 12.63
N GLY A 105 -1.73 -7.48 12.33
CA GLY A 105 -1.05 -8.43 11.46
C GLY A 105 0.38 -8.67 11.91
N ARG A 106 1.16 -9.34 11.08
CA ARG A 106 2.60 -9.54 11.33
C ARG A 106 2.95 -10.29 12.63
N SER A 107 2.03 -11.05 13.21
CA SER A 107 2.26 -11.80 14.46
C SER A 107 3.48 -12.75 14.39
N ALA A 108 3.86 -13.18 13.19
CA ALA A 108 5.07 -13.98 12.98
C ALA A 108 6.38 -13.23 13.36
N PHE A 109 6.34 -11.90 13.49
CA PHE A 109 7.47 -11.05 13.89
C PHE A 109 7.45 -10.65 15.36
N ASN A 110 6.55 -11.23 16.16
CA ASN A 110 6.50 -10.96 17.60
C ASN A 110 7.83 -11.28 18.30
N PHE A 111 8.61 -12.25 17.77
CA PHE A 111 9.90 -12.66 18.34
C PHE A 111 10.91 -11.50 18.40
N GLU A 112 10.88 -10.55 17.49
CA GLU A 112 11.79 -9.39 17.47
C GLU A 112 11.15 -8.11 18.01
N LEU A 113 9.82 -7.96 17.94
CA LEU A 113 9.11 -6.79 18.43
C LEU A 113 8.88 -6.83 19.95
N GLU A 114 8.50 -7.99 20.50
CA GLU A 114 8.19 -8.12 21.93
C GLU A 114 9.34 -7.76 22.86
N PRO A 115 10.62 -8.14 22.60
CA PRO A 115 11.74 -7.70 23.41
C PRO A 115 11.91 -6.18 23.41
N VAL A 116 11.74 -5.52 22.26
CA VAL A 116 11.81 -4.06 22.17
C VAL A 116 10.66 -3.41 22.97
N PHE A 117 9.44 -3.89 22.83
CA PHE A 117 8.30 -3.37 23.60
C PHE A 117 8.52 -3.51 25.11
N LYS A 118 9.05 -4.66 25.54
CA LYS A 118 9.39 -4.88 26.96
C LYS A 118 10.48 -3.92 27.43
N GLY A 119 11.54 -3.70 26.63
CA GLY A 119 12.59 -2.76 26.96
C GLY A 119 12.09 -1.33 27.06
N VAL A 120 11.24 -0.88 26.13
CA VAL A 120 10.58 0.44 26.20
C VAL A 120 9.75 0.56 27.47
N ARG A 121 8.91 -0.43 27.79
CA ARG A 121 8.05 -0.42 28.96
C ARG A 121 8.82 -0.44 30.28
N ASN A 122 9.96 -1.13 30.32
CA ASN A 122 10.81 -1.20 31.52
C ASN A 122 11.71 0.03 31.69
N GLY A 123 11.78 0.94 30.68
CA GLY A 123 12.67 2.08 30.67
C GLY A 123 14.11 1.74 30.27
N ASP A 124 14.35 0.58 29.65
CA ASP A 124 15.67 0.17 29.14
C ASP A 124 16.08 1.01 27.93
N PHE A 125 15.12 1.57 27.20
CA PHE A 125 15.33 2.45 26.04
C PHE A 125 14.74 3.84 26.29
N SER A 126 15.31 4.86 25.64
CA SER A 126 14.83 6.26 25.71
C SER A 126 13.51 6.51 24.95
N THR A 127 12.97 5.50 24.29
CA THR A 127 11.72 5.59 23.50
C THR A 127 10.56 5.84 24.44
N SER A 128 9.82 6.92 24.22
CA SER A 128 8.66 7.30 25.03
C SER A 128 7.32 7.07 24.33
N HIS A 129 7.34 6.89 23.00
CA HIS A 129 6.12 6.84 22.19
C HIS A 129 6.15 5.63 21.23
N VAL A 130 5.29 4.67 21.46
CA VAL A 130 5.08 3.50 20.59
C VAL A 130 3.75 3.64 19.87
N VAL A 131 3.75 3.65 18.55
CA VAL A 131 2.58 3.96 17.71
C VAL A 131 2.30 2.81 16.74
N CYS A 132 1.06 2.36 16.70
CA CYS A 132 0.61 1.43 15.66
C CYS A 132 0.15 2.22 14.43
N SER A 133 0.71 1.90 13.26
CA SER A 133 0.31 2.42 11.95
C SER A 133 -0.57 1.39 11.26
N LEU A 134 -1.87 1.68 11.11
CA LEU A 134 -2.86 0.74 10.60
C LEU A 134 -3.54 1.29 9.33
N ARG A 135 -3.71 0.45 8.33
CA ARG A 135 -4.49 0.79 7.13
C ARG A 135 -6.01 0.66 7.36
N ASP A 136 -6.79 1.05 6.36
CA ASP A 136 -8.25 1.20 6.35
C ASP A 136 -9.06 -0.04 6.75
N ILE A 137 -8.87 -1.16 6.05
CA ILE A 137 -9.70 -2.36 6.14
C ILE A 137 -8.88 -3.56 6.62
N LEU A 138 -9.37 -4.23 7.65
CA LEU A 138 -8.75 -5.45 8.18
C LEU A 138 -9.20 -6.69 7.43
N VAL A 139 -8.26 -7.63 7.25
CA VAL A 139 -8.55 -8.93 6.66
C VAL A 139 -9.22 -9.82 7.70
N GLU A 140 -10.36 -10.41 7.34
CA GLU A 140 -11.11 -11.34 8.18
C GLU A 140 -10.25 -12.51 8.67
N LYS A 141 -10.43 -12.91 9.92
CA LYS A 141 -9.71 -14.00 10.57
C LYS A 141 -10.63 -15.19 10.81
N ARG A 142 -10.05 -16.38 10.89
CA ARG A 142 -10.80 -17.63 11.14
C ARG A 142 -11.47 -17.62 12.51
N ASP A 143 -10.77 -17.10 13.52
CA ASP A 143 -11.29 -16.89 14.87
C ASP A 143 -11.18 -15.40 15.20
N PRO A 144 -12.20 -14.59 14.87
CA PRO A 144 -12.18 -13.17 15.10
C PRO A 144 -12.16 -12.81 16.59
N VAL A 145 -12.82 -13.57 17.44
CA VAL A 145 -12.93 -13.27 18.88
C VAL A 145 -11.55 -13.36 19.56
N ALA A 146 -10.88 -14.50 19.44
CA ALA A 146 -9.55 -14.69 20.01
C ALA A 146 -8.51 -13.75 19.39
N TYR A 147 -8.63 -13.48 18.09
CA TYR A 147 -7.78 -12.54 17.38
C TYR A 147 -7.94 -11.12 17.95
N GLU A 148 -9.17 -10.60 18.04
CA GLU A 148 -9.43 -9.25 18.49
C GLU A 148 -9.06 -9.07 19.96
N GLN A 149 -9.35 -10.06 20.81
CA GLN A 149 -8.93 -10.04 22.21
C GLN A 149 -7.41 -9.93 22.37
N ARG A 150 -6.65 -10.71 21.60
CA ARG A 150 -5.18 -10.64 21.58
C ARG A 150 -4.69 -9.27 21.09
N VAL A 151 -5.29 -8.72 20.03
CA VAL A 151 -4.91 -7.42 19.48
C VAL A 151 -5.12 -6.31 20.51
N VAL A 152 -6.29 -6.26 21.15
CA VAL A 152 -6.60 -5.29 22.22
C VAL A 152 -5.60 -5.42 23.38
N GLY A 153 -5.33 -6.66 23.83
CA GLY A 153 -4.37 -6.89 24.90
C GLY A 153 -2.97 -6.37 24.59
N VAL A 154 -2.48 -6.57 23.38
CA VAL A 154 -1.16 -6.08 22.95
C VAL A 154 -1.15 -4.56 22.79
N LEU A 155 -2.17 -3.97 22.15
CA LEU A 155 -2.29 -2.52 22.00
C LEU A 155 -2.28 -1.82 23.37
N ASN A 156 -3.14 -2.23 24.27
CA ASN A 156 -3.26 -1.61 25.58
C ASN A 156 -2.03 -1.83 26.49
N SER A 157 -1.21 -2.86 26.19
CA SER A 157 -0.01 -3.16 26.98
C SER A 157 1.23 -2.39 26.51
N TYR A 158 1.37 -2.10 25.22
CA TYR A 158 2.62 -1.65 24.65
C TYR A 158 2.55 -0.39 23.80
N PHE A 159 1.36 -0.01 23.35
CA PHE A 159 1.23 1.15 22.45
C PHE A 159 0.67 2.36 23.22
N ASN A 160 1.01 3.56 22.72
CA ASN A 160 0.52 4.83 23.23
C ASN A 160 -0.53 5.45 22.31
N ALA A 161 -0.59 5.02 21.03
CA ALA A 161 -1.61 5.45 20.09
C ALA A 161 -1.80 4.46 18.93
N LEU A 162 -2.98 4.50 18.31
CA LEU A 162 -3.32 3.80 17.09
C LEU A 162 -3.66 4.82 16.00
N LEU A 163 -2.82 4.90 14.96
CA LEU A 163 -3.09 5.70 13.77
C LEU A 163 -3.80 4.84 12.73
N VAL A 164 -4.99 5.24 12.34
CA VAL A 164 -5.78 4.56 11.31
C VAL A 164 -5.72 5.39 10.03
N HIS A 165 -5.08 4.86 9.00
CA HIS A 165 -4.88 5.55 7.72
C HIS A 165 -6.12 5.38 6.84
N SER A 166 -7.21 6.01 7.26
CA SER A 166 -8.46 6.12 6.54
C SER A 166 -9.19 7.41 6.87
N ASP A 167 -10.15 7.78 6.02
CA ASP A 167 -11.10 8.85 6.28
C ASP A 167 -12.33 8.24 6.97
N PRO A 168 -12.68 8.65 8.20
CA PRO A 168 -13.82 8.09 8.94
C PRO A 168 -15.18 8.42 8.31
N SER A 169 -15.25 9.34 7.34
CA SER A 169 -16.46 9.59 6.55
C SER A 169 -16.69 8.47 5.51
N LEU A 170 -15.64 7.76 5.11
CA LEU A 170 -15.72 6.66 4.16
C LEU A 170 -15.77 5.31 4.85
N ILE A 171 -14.83 5.05 5.77
CA ILE A 171 -14.74 3.78 6.50
C ILE A 171 -14.11 3.98 7.88
N LYS A 172 -14.77 3.42 8.89
CA LYS A 172 -14.29 3.40 10.27
C LYS A 172 -13.75 2.03 10.64
N LEU A 173 -12.87 1.98 11.64
CA LEU A 173 -12.27 0.74 12.13
C LEU A 173 -13.33 -0.26 12.62
N GLN A 174 -14.42 0.23 13.21
CA GLN A 174 -15.55 -0.58 13.71
C GLN A 174 -16.18 -1.48 12.63
N GLU A 175 -16.06 -1.13 11.35
CA GLU A 175 -16.64 -1.92 10.26
C GLU A 175 -15.90 -3.25 10.03
N THR A 176 -14.66 -3.35 10.51
CA THR A 176 -13.82 -4.55 10.34
C THR A 176 -13.14 -5.04 11.63
N PHE A 177 -13.40 -4.38 12.78
CA PHE A 177 -12.91 -4.74 14.10
C PHE A 177 -13.96 -4.43 15.15
N SER A 178 -14.53 -5.46 15.77
CA SER A 178 -15.71 -5.30 16.64
C SER A 178 -15.39 -4.73 18.03
N ARG A 179 -14.15 -4.90 18.51
CA ARG A 179 -13.72 -4.52 19.87
C ARG A 179 -12.99 -3.17 19.93
N VAL A 180 -13.43 -2.21 19.13
CA VAL A 180 -12.81 -0.86 19.11
C VAL A 180 -12.96 -0.17 20.47
N ASP A 181 -14.11 -0.36 21.13
CA ASP A 181 -14.40 0.27 22.43
C ASP A 181 -13.54 -0.28 23.59
N ASP A 182 -12.89 -1.43 23.39
CA ASP A 182 -11.95 -2.02 24.36
C ASP A 182 -10.51 -1.48 24.20
N ILE A 183 -10.24 -0.69 23.16
CA ILE A 183 -8.93 -0.07 22.93
C ILE A 183 -8.79 1.16 23.84
N ALA A 184 -7.87 1.08 24.81
CA ALA A 184 -7.66 2.12 25.81
C ALA A 184 -6.79 3.31 25.28
N VAL A 185 -6.03 3.09 24.20
CA VAL A 185 -5.17 4.12 23.63
C VAL A 185 -5.93 5.00 22.63
N PRO A 186 -5.51 6.28 22.42
CA PRO A 186 -6.13 7.15 21.42
C PRO A 186 -6.13 6.52 20.01
N ILE A 187 -7.28 6.56 19.34
CA ILE A 187 -7.44 6.18 17.94
C ILE A 187 -7.52 7.46 17.11
N VAL A 188 -6.57 7.63 16.21
CA VAL A 188 -6.43 8.84 15.38
C VAL A 188 -6.60 8.47 13.92
N TYR A 189 -7.61 9.03 13.26
CA TYR A 189 -7.79 8.91 11.83
C TYR A 189 -6.95 9.97 11.13
N THR A 190 -6.02 9.54 10.28
CA THR A 190 -5.07 10.45 9.64
C THR A 190 -5.42 10.78 8.20
N GLY A 191 -6.46 10.17 7.64
CA GLY A 191 -6.71 10.18 6.20
C GLY A 191 -5.95 9.06 5.47
N PHE A 192 -6.26 8.86 4.20
CA PHE A 192 -5.59 7.85 3.38
C PHE A 192 -4.19 8.29 2.97
N ILE A 193 -3.27 7.35 2.90
CA ILE A 193 -1.89 7.61 2.48
C ILE A 193 -1.73 7.24 1.01
N THR A 194 -1.31 8.21 0.22
CA THR A 194 -1.05 8.05 -1.22
C THR A 194 -0.09 9.13 -1.71
N PRO A 195 0.83 8.83 -2.64
CA PRO A 195 1.60 9.85 -3.31
C PRO A 195 0.66 10.77 -4.13
N LYS A 196 1.03 12.03 -4.25
CA LYS A 196 0.31 13.00 -5.07
C LYS A 196 1.08 13.28 -6.36
N PRO A 197 0.40 13.36 -7.51
CA PRO A 197 1.07 13.76 -8.75
C PRO A 197 1.53 15.22 -8.64
N THR A 198 2.68 15.54 -9.25
CA THR A 198 3.08 16.93 -9.39
C THR A 198 2.12 17.66 -10.33
N PRO A 199 1.94 18.99 -10.19
CA PRO A 199 1.00 19.76 -11.03
C PRO A 199 1.22 19.60 -12.54
N ASP A 200 2.45 19.37 -12.95
CA ASP A 200 2.86 19.18 -14.35
C ASP A 200 2.89 17.71 -14.81
N ALA A 201 2.63 16.76 -13.92
CA ALA A 201 2.77 15.32 -14.20
C ALA A 201 2.05 14.89 -15.48
N ARG A 202 0.81 15.36 -15.70
CA ARG A 202 0.05 15.04 -16.92
C ARG A 202 0.74 15.55 -18.18
N SER A 203 1.11 16.81 -18.23
CA SER A 203 1.69 17.42 -19.43
C SER A 203 3.09 16.87 -19.70
N ARG A 204 3.91 16.69 -18.66
CA ARG A 204 5.26 16.14 -18.74
C ARG A 204 5.22 14.71 -19.28
N LEU A 205 4.45 13.83 -18.66
CA LEU A 205 4.45 12.41 -19.04
C LEU A 205 3.82 12.18 -20.42
N ARG A 206 2.76 12.91 -20.78
CA ARG A 206 2.18 12.80 -22.12
C ARG A 206 3.18 13.23 -23.20
N LYS A 207 4.00 14.27 -22.95
CA LYS A 207 5.09 14.68 -23.83
C LYS A 207 6.19 13.62 -23.94
N GLU A 208 6.62 13.04 -22.81
CA GLU A 208 7.62 11.95 -22.77
C GLU A 208 7.15 10.72 -23.56
N LEU A 209 5.86 10.41 -23.50
CA LEU A 209 5.24 9.31 -24.24
C LEU A 209 4.94 9.63 -25.71
N GLY A 210 5.21 10.85 -26.17
CA GLY A 210 4.93 11.28 -27.54
C GLY A 210 3.44 11.38 -27.87
N LEU A 211 2.57 11.57 -26.87
CA LEU A 211 1.13 11.64 -27.07
C LEU A 211 0.69 13.03 -27.52
N HIS A 212 -0.19 13.06 -28.52
CA HIS A 212 -0.85 14.28 -28.98
C HIS A 212 -2.09 14.62 -28.12
N ASN A 213 -2.63 15.83 -28.28
CA ASN A 213 -3.74 16.32 -27.46
C ASN A 213 -5.01 15.45 -27.53
N ASN A 214 -5.27 14.85 -28.71
CA ASN A 214 -6.47 14.02 -28.95
C ASN A 214 -6.26 12.53 -28.63
N ASP A 215 -5.01 12.12 -28.35
CA ASP A 215 -4.71 10.74 -28.02
C ASP A 215 -5.32 10.37 -26.67
N LYS A 216 -5.85 9.17 -26.57
CA LYS A 216 -6.34 8.62 -25.30
C LYS A 216 -5.29 7.69 -24.72
N LEU A 217 -5.06 7.80 -23.42
CA LEU A 217 -4.16 6.92 -22.68
C LEU A 217 -4.93 6.06 -21.70
N VAL A 218 -4.81 4.75 -21.86
CA VAL A 218 -5.30 3.75 -20.90
C VAL A 218 -4.12 3.21 -20.12
N VAL A 219 -4.21 3.19 -18.81
CA VAL A 219 -3.21 2.56 -17.92
C VAL A 219 -3.84 1.37 -17.23
N ALA A 220 -3.27 0.18 -17.43
CA ALA A 220 -3.71 -1.06 -16.79
C ALA A 220 -2.71 -1.55 -15.74
N SER A 221 -3.18 -2.04 -14.58
CA SER A 221 -2.30 -2.49 -13.51
C SER A 221 -2.88 -3.64 -12.67
N SER A 222 -2.04 -4.61 -12.33
CA SER A 222 -2.38 -5.65 -11.34
C SER A 222 -1.75 -5.42 -9.96
N GLY A 223 -1.12 -4.27 -9.73
CA GLY A 223 -0.43 -3.96 -8.48
C GLY A 223 0.84 -4.79 -8.30
N GLY A 224 0.90 -5.68 -7.30
CA GLY A 224 2.09 -6.49 -7.02
C GLY A 224 2.41 -7.58 -8.04
N GLY A 225 1.45 -8.00 -8.87
CA GLY A 225 1.66 -8.97 -9.95
C GLY A 225 1.48 -10.44 -9.59
N LYS A 226 1.35 -10.82 -8.32
CA LYS A 226 1.09 -12.23 -7.91
C LYS A 226 -0.28 -12.74 -8.36
N VAL A 227 -1.23 -11.85 -8.53
CA VAL A 227 -2.59 -12.08 -9.03
C VAL A 227 -2.94 -11.00 -10.05
N GLY A 228 -4.02 -11.20 -10.83
CA GLY A 228 -4.50 -10.18 -11.78
C GLY A 228 -4.01 -10.38 -13.22
N PHE A 229 -3.24 -11.42 -13.54
CA PHE A 229 -2.83 -11.72 -14.91
C PHE A 229 -4.04 -11.81 -15.86
N ARG A 230 -5.12 -12.49 -15.44
CA ARG A 230 -6.35 -12.60 -16.22
C ARG A 230 -6.96 -11.24 -16.58
N LEU A 231 -6.96 -10.28 -15.66
CA LEU A 231 -7.41 -8.91 -15.95
C LEU A 231 -6.55 -8.28 -17.06
N LEU A 232 -5.22 -8.31 -16.89
CA LEU A 232 -4.30 -7.67 -17.83
C LEU A 232 -4.36 -8.33 -19.23
N GLU A 233 -4.44 -9.65 -19.29
CA GLU A 233 -4.60 -10.38 -20.55
C GLU A 233 -5.91 -10.00 -21.24
N THR A 234 -7.02 -9.91 -20.48
CA THR A 234 -8.32 -9.50 -21.03
C THR A 234 -8.30 -8.04 -21.49
N VAL A 235 -7.63 -7.14 -20.76
CA VAL A 235 -7.44 -5.74 -21.18
C VAL A 235 -6.66 -5.65 -22.50
N ALA A 236 -5.55 -6.39 -22.61
CA ALA A 236 -4.76 -6.41 -23.84
C ALA A 236 -5.57 -6.92 -25.05
N GLN A 237 -6.37 -7.97 -24.85
CA GLN A 237 -7.26 -8.50 -25.88
C GLN A 237 -8.41 -7.53 -26.21
N ALA A 238 -9.02 -6.91 -25.20
CA ALA A 238 -10.06 -5.90 -25.38
C ALA A 238 -9.53 -4.68 -26.14
N PHE A 239 -8.33 -4.21 -25.80
CA PHE A 239 -7.68 -3.08 -26.47
C PHE A 239 -7.53 -3.32 -27.97
N ARG A 240 -7.21 -4.53 -28.39
CA ARG A 240 -7.09 -4.91 -29.81
C ARG A 240 -8.43 -4.88 -30.57
N LEU A 241 -9.55 -4.98 -29.86
CA LEU A 241 -10.90 -4.93 -30.44
C LEU A 241 -11.47 -3.50 -30.50
N MET A 242 -10.80 -2.55 -29.84
CA MET A 242 -11.33 -1.18 -29.78
C MET A 242 -11.06 -0.43 -31.10
N GLU A 243 -12.14 -0.13 -31.81
CA GLU A 243 -12.13 0.73 -32.99
C GLU A 243 -12.56 2.15 -32.56
N LYS A 244 -11.68 3.12 -32.68
CA LYS A 244 -11.93 4.51 -32.29
C LYS A 244 -11.51 5.51 -33.36
N GLU A 245 -12.23 6.60 -33.43
CA GLU A 245 -11.77 7.83 -34.05
C GLU A 245 -10.66 8.42 -33.18
N GLY A 246 -9.41 8.33 -33.63
CA GLY A 246 -8.22 8.78 -32.96
C GLY A 246 -7.43 7.65 -32.24
N PRO A 247 -6.15 7.88 -32.01
CA PRO A 247 -5.27 6.88 -31.42
C PRO A 247 -5.53 6.71 -29.92
N ILE A 248 -5.70 5.45 -29.53
CA ILE A 248 -5.71 5.03 -28.12
C ILE A 248 -4.38 4.34 -27.85
N HIS A 249 -3.75 4.66 -26.74
CA HIS A 249 -2.53 4.03 -26.25
C HIS A 249 -2.82 3.24 -24.99
N LEU A 250 -2.16 2.09 -24.82
CA LEU A 250 -2.27 1.25 -23.65
C LEU A 250 -0.89 1.05 -23.01
N ILE A 251 -0.79 1.36 -21.72
CA ILE A 251 0.37 1.02 -20.90
C ILE A 251 -0.06 0.03 -19.82
N VAL A 252 0.64 -1.11 -19.76
CA VAL A 252 0.35 -2.19 -18.82
C VAL A 252 1.48 -2.31 -17.80
N PHE A 253 1.16 -2.19 -16.52
CA PHE A 253 2.07 -2.47 -15.40
C PHE A 253 1.67 -3.81 -14.76
N THR A 254 2.50 -4.81 -14.96
CA THR A 254 2.20 -6.18 -14.51
C THR A 254 2.46 -6.40 -13.02
N GLY A 255 3.25 -5.53 -12.42
CA GLY A 255 3.77 -5.71 -11.07
C GLY A 255 5.10 -6.49 -11.03
N PRO A 256 5.96 -6.21 -10.01
CA PRO A 256 7.31 -6.76 -9.95
C PRO A 256 7.34 -8.28 -9.69
N PHE A 257 6.27 -8.86 -9.15
CA PHE A 257 6.22 -10.28 -8.78
C PHE A 257 5.44 -11.15 -9.76
N ILE A 258 5.17 -10.67 -10.98
CA ILE A 258 4.60 -11.50 -12.05
C ILE A 258 5.62 -12.57 -12.47
N LYS A 259 5.14 -13.75 -12.81
CA LYS A 259 5.98 -14.81 -13.37
C LYS A 259 6.46 -14.43 -14.77
N ASP A 260 7.67 -14.83 -15.13
CA ASP A 260 8.28 -14.48 -16.42
C ASP A 260 7.44 -14.95 -17.60
N GLU A 261 6.91 -16.18 -17.56
CA GLU A 261 6.07 -16.73 -18.63
C GLU A 261 4.78 -15.91 -18.84
N ALA A 262 4.21 -15.38 -17.75
CA ALA A 262 3.02 -14.53 -17.81
C ALA A 262 3.35 -13.13 -18.36
N PHE A 263 4.52 -12.59 -18.03
CA PHE A 263 5.01 -11.35 -18.59
C PHE A 263 5.26 -11.44 -20.08
N GLU A 264 5.97 -12.49 -20.52
CA GLU A 264 6.26 -12.77 -21.95
C GLU A 264 4.96 -12.95 -22.75
N ARG A 265 3.96 -13.64 -22.20
CA ARG A 265 2.63 -13.75 -22.84
C ARG A 265 1.96 -12.40 -23.04
N LEU A 266 2.05 -11.48 -22.09
CA LEU A 266 1.50 -10.13 -22.27
C LEU A 266 2.29 -9.33 -23.30
N GLN A 267 3.62 -9.45 -23.30
CA GLN A 267 4.46 -8.82 -24.32
C GLN A 267 4.14 -9.32 -25.74
N ALA A 268 3.88 -10.62 -25.90
CA ALA A 268 3.48 -11.20 -27.17
C ALA A 268 2.11 -10.71 -27.70
N LEU A 269 1.27 -10.14 -26.82
CA LEU A 269 0.01 -9.49 -27.21
C LEU A 269 0.21 -8.02 -27.64
N SER A 270 1.39 -7.43 -27.45
CA SER A 270 1.65 -6.04 -27.74
C SER A 270 1.49 -5.71 -29.23
N ILE A 271 1.00 -4.53 -29.51
CA ILE A 271 0.89 -3.88 -30.81
C ILE A 271 1.47 -2.47 -30.72
N ASP A 272 1.66 -1.75 -31.83
CA ASP A 272 2.39 -0.46 -31.90
C ASP A 272 2.01 0.57 -30.82
N ARG A 273 0.78 0.57 -30.33
CA ARG A 273 0.30 1.51 -29.31
C ARG A 273 0.12 0.86 -27.94
N MET A 274 0.74 -0.30 -27.72
CA MET A 274 0.69 -1.02 -26.43
C MET A 274 2.10 -1.27 -25.90
N GLN A 275 2.35 -0.84 -24.68
CA GLN A 275 3.61 -1.07 -23.96
C GLN A 275 3.36 -1.85 -22.67
N VAL A 276 4.26 -2.78 -22.35
CA VAL A 276 4.15 -3.64 -21.14
C VAL A 276 5.41 -3.48 -20.30
N PHE A 277 5.22 -3.06 -19.06
CA PHE A 277 6.26 -2.87 -18.06
C PHE A 277 5.99 -3.70 -16.82
N ARG A 278 7.03 -4.08 -16.08
CA ARG A 278 6.85 -4.75 -14.80
C ARG A 278 6.44 -3.76 -13.71
N PHE A 279 7.14 -2.65 -13.60
CA PHE A 279 6.99 -1.71 -12.51
C PHE A 279 7.47 -0.30 -12.91
N THR A 280 6.95 0.70 -12.22
CA THR A 280 7.46 2.07 -12.24
C THR A 280 7.37 2.66 -10.83
N PRO A 281 8.36 3.42 -10.37
CA PRO A 281 8.26 4.19 -9.12
C PRO A 281 7.30 5.39 -9.23
N ASP A 282 7.03 5.87 -10.44
CA ASP A 282 6.21 7.06 -10.72
C ASP A 282 4.79 6.69 -11.23
N PHE A 283 4.19 5.64 -10.67
CA PHE A 283 2.88 5.14 -11.12
C PHE A 283 1.77 6.21 -11.04
N VAL A 284 1.84 7.09 -10.04
CA VAL A 284 0.84 8.16 -9.87
C VAL A 284 0.85 9.16 -11.04
N SER A 285 2.01 9.47 -11.60
CA SER A 285 2.11 10.34 -12.79
C SER A 285 1.52 9.67 -14.04
N TYR A 286 1.68 8.35 -14.19
CA TYR A 286 1.01 7.62 -15.26
C TYR A 286 -0.51 7.68 -15.14
N LEU A 287 -1.06 7.57 -13.92
CA LEU A 287 -2.49 7.74 -13.70
C LEU A 287 -2.96 9.18 -13.94
N ALA A 288 -2.17 10.17 -13.53
CA ALA A 288 -2.46 11.59 -13.83
C ALA A 288 -2.46 11.89 -15.34
N ALA A 289 -1.59 11.22 -16.10
CA ALA A 289 -1.53 11.35 -17.56
C ALA A 289 -2.65 10.60 -18.29
N ALA A 290 -3.21 9.57 -17.66
CA ALA A 290 -4.20 8.69 -18.26
C ALA A 290 -5.58 9.36 -18.43
N ASP A 291 -6.37 8.83 -19.34
CA ASP A 291 -7.78 9.12 -19.51
C ASP A 291 -8.64 8.01 -18.89
N LEU A 292 -8.07 6.80 -18.73
CA LEU A 292 -8.71 5.66 -18.09
C LEU A 292 -7.68 4.79 -17.38
N SER A 293 -7.99 4.39 -16.13
CA SER A 293 -7.29 3.31 -15.42
C SER A 293 -8.12 2.03 -15.45
N VAL A 294 -7.50 0.88 -15.74
CA VAL A 294 -8.13 -0.45 -15.63
C VAL A 294 -7.27 -1.32 -14.70
N SER A 295 -7.70 -1.57 -13.49
CA SER A 295 -6.81 -2.13 -12.48
C SER A 295 -7.51 -3.02 -11.46
N MET A 296 -6.70 -3.71 -10.65
CA MET A 296 -7.20 -4.40 -9.47
C MET A 296 -7.49 -3.40 -8.33
N ALA A 297 -8.44 -3.75 -7.45
CA ALA A 297 -8.88 -2.89 -6.34
C ALA A 297 -7.97 -2.95 -5.10
N GLY A 298 -6.64 -2.95 -5.31
CA GLY A 298 -5.66 -2.87 -4.21
C GLY A 298 -5.69 -1.49 -3.54
N TYR A 299 -5.30 -1.42 -2.25
CA TYR A 299 -5.28 -0.15 -1.49
C TYR A 299 -4.56 0.98 -2.25
N ASN A 300 -3.28 0.80 -2.53
CA ASN A 300 -2.48 1.86 -3.15
C ASN A 300 -3.05 2.29 -4.50
N THR A 301 -3.49 1.33 -5.33
CA THR A 301 -4.06 1.66 -6.65
C THR A 301 -5.36 2.45 -6.52
N CYS A 302 -6.27 2.08 -5.61
CA CYS A 302 -7.49 2.84 -5.38
C CYS A 302 -7.19 4.25 -4.85
N MET A 303 -6.24 4.39 -3.94
CA MET A 303 -5.87 5.72 -3.41
C MET A 303 -5.19 6.57 -4.48
N ASN A 304 -4.35 6.01 -5.34
CA ASN A 304 -3.75 6.71 -6.47
C ASN A 304 -4.82 7.17 -7.49
N ILE A 305 -5.86 6.35 -7.73
CA ILE A 305 -7.02 6.72 -8.56
C ILE A 305 -7.73 7.94 -7.96
N LEU A 306 -7.97 7.94 -6.64
CA LEU A 306 -8.59 9.07 -5.95
C LEU A 306 -7.71 10.32 -6.02
N ALA A 307 -6.41 10.19 -5.81
CA ALA A 307 -5.46 11.31 -5.83
C ALA A 307 -5.33 11.98 -7.21
N THR A 308 -5.52 11.21 -8.28
CA THR A 308 -5.40 11.71 -9.65
C THR A 308 -6.73 12.11 -10.28
N GLY A 309 -7.86 11.62 -9.73
CA GLY A 309 -9.19 11.82 -10.30
C GLY A 309 -9.38 11.15 -11.66
N VAL A 310 -8.49 10.21 -12.05
CA VAL A 310 -8.60 9.47 -13.31
C VAL A 310 -9.86 8.60 -13.32
N GLN A 311 -10.56 8.52 -14.45
CA GLN A 311 -11.63 7.54 -14.62
C GLN A 311 -11.10 6.13 -14.42
N ALA A 312 -11.83 5.28 -13.68
CA ALA A 312 -11.32 3.97 -13.34
C ALA A 312 -12.35 2.85 -13.44
N LEU A 313 -11.93 1.75 -14.04
CA LEU A 313 -12.55 0.45 -13.99
C LEU A 313 -11.72 -0.44 -13.09
N VAL A 314 -12.28 -0.99 -12.02
CA VAL A 314 -11.53 -1.84 -11.10
C VAL A 314 -12.14 -3.23 -10.99
N TRP A 315 -11.28 -4.24 -10.99
CA TRP A 315 -11.66 -5.62 -10.75
C TRP A 315 -11.14 -6.07 -9.38
N PRO A 316 -12.01 -6.25 -8.37
CA PRO A 316 -11.60 -6.77 -7.07
C PRO A 316 -11.27 -8.26 -7.18
N TYR A 317 -10.17 -8.68 -6.54
CA TYR A 317 -9.83 -10.09 -6.46
C TYR A 317 -10.84 -10.82 -5.57
N THR A 318 -11.56 -11.78 -6.14
CA THR A 318 -12.72 -12.44 -5.50
C THR A 318 -12.40 -13.17 -4.19
N ARG A 319 -11.14 -13.60 -4.00
CA ARG A 319 -10.69 -14.24 -2.75
C ARG A 319 -10.24 -13.23 -1.68
N ASN A 320 -10.29 -11.93 -1.97
CA ASN A 320 -9.89 -10.86 -1.06
C ASN A 320 -11.08 -9.95 -0.76
N ARG A 321 -11.76 -10.22 0.37
CA ARG A 321 -12.92 -9.44 0.82
C ARG A 321 -12.61 -7.95 0.99
N GLU A 322 -11.39 -7.61 1.41
CA GLU A 322 -10.93 -6.23 1.54
C GLU A 322 -11.01 -5.45 0.23
N GLN A 323 -10.58 -6.06 -0.89
CA GLN A 323 -10.67 -5.43 -2.20
C GLN A 323 -12.13 -5.24 -2.65
N GLY A 324 -12.98 -6.24 -2.39
CA GLY A 324 -14.41 -6.15 -2.67
C GLY A 324 -15.06 -5.01 -1.91
N LEU A 325 -14.88 -4.97 -0.59
CA LEU A 325 -15.46 -3.93 0.26
C LEU A 325 -15.02 -2.52 -0.18
N ARG A 326 -13.71 -2.32 -0.41
CA ARG A 326 -13.19 -1.03 -0.89
C ARG A 326 -13.77 -0.63 -2.23
N ALA A 327 -13.81 -1.55 -3.19
CA ALA A 327 -14.35 -1.29 -4.52
C ALA A 327 -15.84 -0.92 -4.46
N ASP A 328 -16.62 -1.62 -3.63
CA ASP A 328 -18.05 -1.32 -3.45
C ASP A 328 -18.27 0.04 -2.81
N LEU A 329 -17.51 0.39 -1.75
CA LEU A 329 -17.58 1.70 -1.11
C LEU A 329 -17.28 2.83 -2.10
N LEU A 330 -16.17 2.73 -2.82
CA LEU A 330 -15.76 3.75 -3.80
C LEU A 330 -16.70 3.82 -5.01
N SER A 331 -17.30 2.70 -5.40
CA SER A 331 -18.29 2.68 -6.49
C SER A 331 -19.61 3.36 -6.11
N ARG A 332 -20.07 3.21 -4.86
CA ARG A 332 -21.25 3.94 -4.34
C ARG A 332 -21.02 5.45 -4.31
N MET A 333 -19.79 5.88 -4.11
CA MET A 333 -19.40 7.28 -4.19
C MET A 333 -19.12 7.74 -5.64
N GLU A 334 -19.36 6.88 -6.60
CA GLU A 334 -19.10 7.12 -8.03
C GLU A 334 -17.63 7.46 -8.37
N ALA A 335 -16.68 7.12 -7.48
CA ALA A 335 -15.26 7.34 -7.68
C ALA A 335 -14.65 6.43 -8.74
N LEU A 336 -15.24 5.25 -8.92
CA LEU A 336 -14.80 4.24 -9.87
C LEU A 336 -15.96 3.33 -10.27
N THR A 337 -15.74 2.51 -11.28
CA THR A 337 -16.70 1.48 -11.72
C THR A 337 -16.12 0.08 -11.47
N VAL A 338 -16.90 -0.80 -10.86
CA VAL A 338 -16.49 -2.18 -10.58
C VAL A 338 -16.73 -3.05 -11.82
N ILE A 339 -15.67 -3.73 -12.27
CA ILE A 339 -15.74 -4.79 -13.28
C ILE A 339 -16.26 -6.05 -12.60
N LYS A 340 -17.37 -6.59 -13.11
CA LYS A 340 -17.92 -7.87 -12.63
C LYS A 340 -17.22 -9.05 -13.30
N GLU A 341 -17.31 -10.22 -12.71
CA GLU A 341 -16.67 -11.44 -13.24
C GLU A 341 -17.11 -11.74 -14.69
N ASN A 342 -18.39 -11.50 -15.00
CA ASN A 342 -18.92 -11.68 -16.34
C ASN A 342 -18.43 -10.65 -17.37
N ASP A 343 -17.87 -9.54 -16.91
CA ASP A 343 -17.32 -8.48 -17.77
C ASP A 343 -15.87 -8.76 -18.18
N LEU A 344 -15.20 -9.75 -17.52
CA LEU A 344 -13.86 -10.20 -17.90
C LEU A 344 -13.89 -11.09 -19.16
N GLN A 345 -14.44 -10.54 -20.21
CA GLN A 345 -14.44 -11.05 -21.57
C GLN A 345 -14.02 -9.92 -22.51
N PRO A 346 -13.13 -10.13 -23.49
CA PRO A 346 -12.56 -9.07 -24.30
C PRO A 346 -13.58 -8.11 -24.91
N VAL A 347 -14.65 -8.64 -25.51
CA VAL A 347 -15.71 -7.84 -26.14
C VAL A 347 -16.47 -6.98 -25.12
N ARG A 348 -16.81 -7.55 -23.96
CA ARG A 348 -17.54 -6.81 -22.92
C ARG A 348 -16.64 -5.75 -22.26
N LEU A 349 -15.39 -6.11 -22.00
CA LEU A 349 -14.46 -5.18 -21.40
C LEU A 349 -14.12 -4.03 -22.36
N ALA A 350 -13.97 -4.28 -23.66
CA ALA A 350 -13.82 -3.24 -24.68
C ALA A 350 -14.98 -2.25 -24.63
N ALA A 351 -16.21 -2.74 -24.61
CA ALA A 351 -17.41 -1.88 -24.52
C ALA A 351 -17.46 -1.08 -23.20
N LEU A 352 -16.99 -1.64 -22.09
CA LEU A 352 -16.88 -0.90 -20.82
C LEU A 352 -15.80 0.19 -20.89
N MET A 353 -14.64 -0.13 -21.45
CA MET A 353 -13.53 0.82 -21.63
C MET A 353 -13.95 1.97 -22.56
N ASP A 354 -14.64 1.66 -23.65
CA ASP A 354 -15.17 2.65 -24.56
C ASP A 354 -16.14 3.64 -23.91
N ARG A 355 -17.09 3.13 -23.14
CA ARG A 355 -18.03 3.96 -22.38
C ARG A 355 -17.32 4.84 -21.35
N ALA A 356 -16.32 4.27 -20.66
CA ALA A 356 -15.53 5.02 -19.70
C ALA A 356 -14.73 6.14 -20.39
N LEU A 357 -14.09 5.89 -21.54
CA LEU A 357 -13.32 6.88 -22.28
C LEU A 357 -14.20 8.00 -22.88
N ALA A 358 -15.47 7.71 -23.20
CA ALA A 358 -16.43 8.70 -23.66
C ALA A 358 -17.04 9.52 -22.50
N GLY A 359 -16.96 9.02 -21.27
CA GLY A 359 -17.46 9.70 -20.07
C GLY A 359 -16.65 10.93 -19.72
N ARG A 360 -17.23 11.82 -18.89
CA ARG A 360 -16.50 12.94 -18.31
C ARG A 360 -15.95 12.53 -16.94
N SER A 361 -14.71 12.99 -16.62
CA SER A 361 -14.19 12.92 -15.26
C SER A 361 -15.16 13.59 -14.31
N LYS A 362 -15.48 12.92 -13.21
CA LYS A 362 -16.40 13.46 -12.20
C LYS A 362 -15.63 14.42 -11.29
N PRO A 363 -16.31 15.42 -10.69
CA PRO A 363 -15.66 16.30 -9.71
C PRO A 363 -15.09 15.45 -8.57
N GLY A 364 -13.88 15.85 -8.10
CA GLY A 364 -13.15 15.13 -7.06
C GLY A 364 -13.99 14.97 -5.79
N LEU A 365 -13.97 13.77 -5.24
CA LEU A 365 -14.56 13.48 -3.93
C LEU A 365 -13.76 14.22 -2.85
N ARG A 366 -14.46 14.75 -1.85
CA ARG A 366 -13.82 15.29 -0.65
C ARG A 366 -13.47 14.13 0.30
N ILE A 367 -12.38 13.43 -0.02
CA ILE A 367 -11.81 12.38 0.82
C ILE A 367 -10.45 12.88 1.29
N ASP A 368 -10.14 12.67 2.57
CA ASP A 368 -8.84 13.02 3.11
C ASP A 368 -7.76 12.04 2.58
N LEU A 369 -6.89 12.56 1.72
CA LEU A 369 -5.75 11.86 1.10
C LEU A 369 -4.40 12.39 1.63
N ASP A 370 -4.40 13.18 2.70
CA ASP A 370 -3.22 13.79 3.32
C ASP A 370 -2.67 12.95 4.48
N GLY A 371 -2.96 11.64 4.50
CA GLY A 371 -2.67 10.77 5.63
C GLY A 371 -1.21 10.70 6.07
N ALA A 372 -0.27 10.88 5.16
CA ALA A 372 1.16 10.92 5.50
C ALA A 372 1.52 12.22 6.22
N GLU A 373 1.10 13.36 5.68
CA GLU A 373 1.31 14.69 6.24
C GLU A 373 0.59 14.84 7.59
N ASN A 374 -0.65 14.37 7.67
CA ASN A 374 -1.43 14.38 8.92
C ASN A 374 -0.78 13.50 9.99
N THR A 375 -0.18 12.37 9.61
CA THR A 375 0.59 11.53 10.52
C THR A 375 1.81 12.29 11.06
N ALA A 376 2.59 12.94 10.20
CA ALA A 376 3.77 13.70 10.60
C ALA A 376 3.41 14.87 11.54
N ASN A 377 2.39 15.64 11.16
CA ASN A 377 1.91 16.79 11.96
C ASN A 377 1.38 16.34 13.33
N TRP A 378 0.63 15.25 13.37
CA TRP A 378 0.10 14.71 14.61
C TRP A 378 1.21 14.23 15.53
N LEU A 379 2.19 13.48 15.01
CA LEU A 379 3.34 12.99 15.78
C LEU A 379 4.15 14.14 16.37
N GLN A 380 4.43 15.18 15.58
CA GLN A 380 5.15 16.36 16.07
C GLN A 380 4.40 17.04 17.22
N SER A 381 3.12 17.34 17.02
CA SER A 381 2.30 17.99 18.04
C SER A 381 2.16 17.16 19.30
N TRP A 382 2.06 15.83 19.15
CA TRP A 382 1.84 14.92 20.26
C TRP A 382 3.09 14.75 21.14
N VAL A 383 4.27 14.65 20.52
CA VAL A 383 5.54 14.53 21.26
C VAL A 383 5.94 15.84 21.93
N GLU A 384 5.61 17.01 21.33
CA GLU A 384 5.93 18.32 21.88
C GLU A 384 4.99 18.75 23.03
N THR A 385 3.87 18.07 23.25
CA THR A 385 2.90 18.42 24.29
C THR A 385 3.19 17.64 25.58
N PRO A 386 3.77 18.28 26.63
CA PRO A 386 4.02 17.61 27.90
C PRO A 386 2.70 17.24 28.58
N GLY A 387 2.48 15.96 28.88
CA GLY A 387 1.44 15.54 29.83
C GLY A 387 0.22 14.79 29.28
N ARG A 388 0.32 14.13 28.11
CA ARG A 388 -0.67 13.14 27.65
C ARG A 388 0.00 11.77 27.39
N SER A 389 0.73 11.30 28.40
CA SER A 389 1.22 9.90 28.43
C SER A 389 0.23 9.00 29.18
#